data_0c01b3486f2717b6fa93da339064d007
#
_entry.id   0c01b3486f2717b6fa93da339064d007
#
_cell.length_a   1.000
_cell.length_b   1.000
_cell.length_c   1.000
_cell.angle_alpha   90.00
_cell.angle_beta   90.00
_cell.angle_gamma   90.00
#
_symmetry.space_group_name_H-M   'P 1'
#
loop_
_entity.id
_entity.type
_entity.pdbx_description
1 polymer ?
#
loop_
_entity_poly.entity_id
_entity_poly.type
_entity_poly.pdbx_seq_one_letter_code
_entity_poly.pdbx_strand_id
1 'polypeptide(L)'
;MNNSNNSQSLYQSLWNAADILRGKMDANEYKSYLLGLIFYKYLSDKLLLAVCDNLDESFDSLSQAQRLYEENFADPDVKEDLLDVLDDELGYFIEPGLTFTALVAKVHTSNFQLEDLAQGFRDIEQSNEIFENLFEDIDLYSKKLGPTPQKQNQVISALIKELHELNLSNHDGDVLGDAYEYLIGQFASDSGKKAGEFYTPQAVSHLMTQIVFLGREHQKGMTLYDPTMGSGSLLLNAKRYSKESSTVSYFGQEINTSTYNLARMNMMLHGVAIENQKLHVGDTLDADWPTTEPTDFDGVLMNPPYSQKWSGDAGFLQDARFSSYGVLAPKSKADFAFLLHGFYHLKHSGVMAIVLPHGVLFRGNAEQKIRQHLLEEGAIDTVIGLPANIFYNTSIPTTVIILKKNRTSKDVLFIDASKEFDKGKNQNIMTDDHIAKILKAYQDRQDVDKFAHLASFEEIVENDYNLNIPRYVDTFEEEPVIPLTELADKLAQTDEEIAATTAQLEAMLGQLVGTTPEAQAELTASDCRQTSFWCLSFLLFLEKNGCFN
;
A
#
# COMPACT_ATOMS: atom_id res chain seq x y z
N MET A 1 -7.93 -22.98 -11.31
CA MET A 1 -9.26 -22.34 -11.25
C MET A 1 -9.92 -22.39 -9.86
N ASN A 2 -9.57 -23.32 -8.96
CA ASN A 2 -10.17 -23.35 -7.59
C ASN A 2 -9.54 -22.33 -6.62
N ASN A 3 -8.26 -21.97 -6.76
CA ASN A 3 -7.59 -21.04 -5.83
C ASN A 3 -8.07 -19.59 -5.96
N SER A 4 -8.38 -19.11 -7.18
CA SER A 4 -8.84 -17.72 -7.39
C SER A 4 -10.24 -17.45 -6.80
N ASN A 5 -11.13 -18.42 -6.82
CA ASN A 5 -12.47 -18.29 -6.21
C ASN A 5 -12.40 -18.30 -4.67
N ASN A 6 -11.45 -19.04 -4.09
CA ASN A 6 -11.29 -19.15 -2.64
C ASN A 6 -10.70 -17.86 -2.05
N SER A 7 -9.70 -17.27 -2.73
CA SER A 7 -9.09 -15.99 -2.31
C SER A 7 -10.09 -14.84 -2.39
N GLN A 8 -10.92 -14.79 -3.45
CA GLN A 8 -11.90 -13.72 -3.62
C GLN A 8 -13.03 -13.80 -2.56
N SER A 9 -13.40 -15.00 -2.14
CA SER A 9 -14.31 -15.25 -1.02
C SER A 9 -13.71 -14.76 0.31
N LEU A 10 -12.44 -15.06 0.56
CA LEU A 10 -11.71 -14.62 1.75
C LEU A 10 -11.64 -13.07 1.83
N TYR A 11 -11.28 -12.40 0.73
CA TYR A 11 -11.22 -10.95 0.67
C TYR A 11 -12.56 -10.29 0.98
N GLN A 12 -13.65 -10.84 0.45
CA GLN A 12 -14.99 -10.32 0.71
C GLN A 12 -15.39 -10.49 2.17
N SER A 13 -15.11 -11.64 2.77
CA SER A 13 -15.43 -11.92 4.17
C SER A 13 -14.65 -11.03 5.12
N LEU A 14 -13.35 -10.81 4.85
CA LEU A 14 -12.52 -9.87 5.62
C LEU A 14 -13.04 -8.43 5.50
N TRP A 15 -13.51 -8.05 4.30
CA TRP A 15 -14.11 -6.73 4.10
C TRP A 15 -15.44 -6.57 4.82
N ASN A 16 -16.26 -7.62 4.88
CA ASN A 16 -17.52 -7.62 5.64
C ASN A 16 -17.27 -7.44 7.15
N ALA A 17 -16.19 -8.04 7.69
CA ALA A 17 -15.80 -7.80 9.09
C ALA A 17 -15.50 -6.31 9.36
N ALA A 18 -14.94 -5.58 8.40
CA ALA A 18 -14.71 -4.15 8.51
C ALA A 18 -16.03 -3.35 8.64
N ASP A 19 -17.15 -3.83 8.10
CA ASP A 19 -18.46 -3.15 8.16
C ASP A 19 -18.99 -3.02 9.60
N ILE A 20 -18.57 -3.90 10.51
CA ILE A 20 -18.93 -3.82 11.94
C ILE A 20 -18.43 -2.51 12.57
N LEU A 21 -17.26 -2.04 12.12
CA LEU A 21 -16.61 -0.82 12.63
C LEU A 21 -16.88 0.41 11.75
N ARG A 22 -17.18 0.20 10.47
CA ARG A 22 -17.48 1.27 9.53
C ARG A 22 -18.68 2.09 10.01
N GLY A 23 -18.53 3.41 9.98
CA GLY A 23 -19.53 4.35 10.50
C GLY A 23 -19.47 4.61 12.01
N LYS A 24 -18.62 3.89 12.77
CA LYS A 24 -18.34 4.17 14.18
C LYS A 24 -17.05 4.96 14.38
N MET A 25 -16.07 4.71 13.51
CA MET A 25 -14.76 5.37 13.53
C MET A 25 -14.20 5.49 12.12
N ASP A 26 -13.17 6.33 11.94
CA ASP A 26 -12.52 6.53 10.65
C ASP A 26 -11.72 5.30 10.20
N ALA A 27 -11.54 5.14 8.87
CA ALA A 27 -10.80 4.01 8.29
C ALA A 27 -9.40 3.83 8.88
N ASN A 28 -8.71 4.93 9.19
CA ASN A 28 -7.40 4.90 9.81
C ASN A 28 -7.39 4.31 11.23
N GLU A 29 -8.52 4.32 11.90
CA GLU A 29 -8.67 3.84 13.28
C GLU A 29 -9.14 2.38 13.30
N TYR A 30 -10.20 2.04 12.55
CA TYR A 30 -10.72 0.68 12.59
C TYR A 30 -9.79 -0.35 11.92
N LYS A 31 -8.88 0.09 11.04
CA LYS A 31 -7.88 -0.79 10.45
C LYS A 31 -7.03 -1.50 11.50
N SER A 32 -6.55 -0.77 12.54
CA SER A 32 -5.72 -1.34 13.60
C SER A 32 -6.45 -2.43 14.37
N TYR A 33 -7.74 -2.23 14.68
CA TYR A 33 -8.56 -3.26 15.31
C TYR A 33 -8.72 -4.50 14.45
N LEU A 34 -9.08 -4.31 13.18
CA LEU A 34 -9.33 -5.44 12.28
C LEU A 34 -8.05 -6.21 12.00
N LEU A 35 -7.00 -5.50 11.57
CA LEU A 35 -5.73 -6.11 11.23
C LEU A 35 -5.05 -6.76 12.44
N GLY A 36 -5.11 -6.13 13.61
CA GLY A 36 -4.56 -6.71 14.84
C GLY A 36 -5.33 -7.94 15.32
N LEU A 37 -6.68 -7.98 15.21
CA LEU A 37 -7.46 -9.16 15.54
C LEU A 37 -7.25 -10.32 14.55
N ILE A 38 -7.09 -10.04 13.26
CA ILE A 38 -6.71 -11.06 12.26
C ILE A 38 -5.34 -11.63 12.61
N PHE A 39 -4.40 -10.77 12.97
CA PHE A 39 -3.04 -11.19 13.36
C PHE A 39 -3.06 -12.01 14.64
N TYR A 40 -3.82 -11.58 15.66
CA TYR A 40 -3.99 -12.36 16.90
C TYR A 40 -4.59 -13.75 16.62
N LYS A 41 -5.63 -13.81 15.77
CA LYS A 41 -6.19 -15.09 15.34
C LYS A 41 -5.14 -15.96 14.64
N TYR A 42 -4.34 -15.39 13.74
CA TYR A 42 -3.27 -16.11 13.06
C TYR A 42 -2.26 -16.70 14.05
N LEU A 43 -1.77 -15.91 15.02
CA LEU A 43 -0.85 -16.40 16.04
C LEU A 43 -1.48 -17.50 16.90
N SER A 44 -2.75 -17.32 17.30
CA SER A 44 -3.49 -18.32 18.05
C SER A 44 -3.67 -19.63 17.28
N ASP A 45 -4.08 -19.55 16.02
CA ASP A 45 -4.28 -20.74 15.18
C ASP A 45 -2.93 -21.46 14.92
N LYS A 46 -1.84 -20.70 14.71
CA LYS A 46 -0.48 -21.23 14.54
C LYS A 46 0.01 -21.95 15.80
N LEU A 47 -0.24 -21.39 17.00
CA LEU A 47 0.07 -22.02 18.25
C LEU A 47 -0.66 -23.36 18.42
N LEU A 48 -1.94 -23.41 18.13
CA LEU A 48 -2.72 -24.65 18.23
C LEU A 48 -2.25 -25.72 17.23
N LEU A 49 -1.77 -25.35 16.05
CA LEU A 49 -1.15 -26.28 15.12
C LEU A 49 0.18 -26.80 15.67
N ALA A 50 1.04 -25.94 16.19
CA ALA A 50 2.31 -26.32 16.81
C ALA A 50 2.10 -27.28 17.99
N VAL A 51 1.06 -27.10 18.77
CA VAL A 51 0.69 -28.03 19.86
C VAL A 51 0.41 -29.42 19.31
N CYS A 52 -0.36 -29.54 18.23
CA CYS A 52 -0.62 -30.85 17.62
C CYS A 52 0.64 -31.50 17.08
N ASP A 53 1.47 -30.73 16.36
CA ASP A 53 2.72 -31.22 15.76
C ASP A 53 3.70 -31.71 16.82
N ASN A 54 3.84 -30.99 17.94
CA ASN A 54 4.74 -31.36 19.03
C ASN A 54 4.25 -32.56 19.89
N LEU A 55 2.96 -32.84 19.87
CA LEU A 55 2.37 -34.00 20.54
C LEU A 55 2.22 -35.22 19.62
N ASP A 56 2.73 -35.16 18.37
CA ASP A 56 2.56 -36.20 17.35
C ASP A 56 1.08 -36.54 17.09
N GLU A 57 0.17 -35.58 17.26
CA GLU A 57 -1.26 -35.75 17.08
C GLU A 57 -1.74 -35.18 15.73
N SER A 58 -2.67 -35.88 15.07
CA SER A 58 -3.25 -35.36 13.83
C SER A 58 -4.11 -34.12 14.09
N PHE A 59 -3.94 -33.08 13.24
CA PHE A 59 -4.80 -31.91 13.28
C PHE A 59 -6.12 -32.19 12.54
N ASP A 60 -7.22 -32.32 13.29
CA ASP A 60 -8.55 -32.50 12.71
C ASP A 60 -9.34 -31.17 12.67
N SER A 61 -9.20 -30.33 13.71
CA SER A 61 -9.83 -29.02 13.82
C SER A 61 -9.21 -28.19 14.93
N LEU A 62 -9.36 -26.85 14.84
CA LEU A 62 -8.95 -25.93 15.91
C LEU A 62 -9.61 -26.25 17.27
N SER A 63 -10.84 -26.75 17.26
CA SER A 63 -11.52 -27.15 18.51
C SER A 63 -10.93 -28.42 19.14
N GLN A 64 -10.39 -29.34 18.33
CA GLN A 64 -9.68 -30.51 18.83
C GLN A 64 -8.29 -30.10 19.37
N ALA A 65 -7.56 -29.30 18.61
CA ALA A 65 -6.25 -28.79 19.02
C ALA A 65 -6.37 -27.94 20.33
N GLN A 66 -7.42 -27.15 20.47
CA GLN A 66 -7.72 -26.41 21.70
C GLN A 66 -7.86 -27.33 22.92
N ARG A 67 -8.61 -28.42 22.80
CA ARG A 67 -8.77 -29.39 23.90
C ARG A 67 -7.44 -30.06 24.26
N LEU A 68 -6.66 -30.47 23.25
CA LEU A 68 -5.33 -31.03 23.47
C LEU A 68 -4.44 -30.04 24.24
N TYR A 69 -4.48 -28.77 23.84
CA TYR A 69 -3.71 -27.72 24.51
C TYR A 69 -4.15 -27.54 25.97
N GLU A 70 -5.46 -27.48 26.23
CA GLU A 70 -6.03 -27.35 27.61
C GLU A 70 -5.63 -28.56 28.48
N GLU A 71 -5.76 -29.79 27.96
CA GLU A 71 -5.43 -31.02 28.68
C GLU A 71 -3.93 -31.10 29.05
N ASN A 72 -3.04 -30.83 28.10
CA ASN A 72 -1.60 -30.91 28.35
C ASN A 72 -1.09 -29.72 29.20
N PHE A 73 -1.68 -28.54 29.04
CA PHE A 73 -1.35 -27.39 29.90
C PHE A 73 -1.80 -27.57 31.36
N ALA A 74 -2.84 -28.37 31.59
CA ALA A 74 -3.32 -28.71 32.91
C ALA A 74 -2.49 -29.80 33.61
N ASP A 75 -1.69 -30.57 32.87
CA ASP A 75 -0.79 -31.59 33.41
C ASP A 75 0.55 -30.96 33.81
N PRO A 76 0.87 -30.92 35.14
CA PRO A 76 2.13 -30.31 35.59
C PRO A 76 3.39 -30.97 35.05
N ASP A 77 3.33 -32.27 34.72
CA ASP A 77 4.49 -33.04 34.23
C ASP A 77 4.79 -32.76 32.76
N VAL A 78 3.82 -32.24 31.99
CA VAL A 78 3.93 -31.96 30.54
C VAL A 78 4.01 -30.46 30.26
N LYS A 79 3.39 -29.65 31.10
CA LYS A 79 3.24 -28.21 30.89
C LYS A 79 4.56 -27.48 30.65
N GLU A 80 5.58 -27.74 31.48
CA GLU A 80 6.87 -27.04 31.39
C GLU A 80 7.56 -27.36 30.06
N ASP A 81 7.64 -28.64 29.72
CA ASP A 81 8.23 -29.09 28.44
C ASP A 81 7.47 -28.52 27.22
N LEU A 82 6.12 -28.48 27.28
CA LEU A 82 5.32 -27.93 26.21
C LEU A 82 5.56 -26.43 26.02
N LEU A 83 5.65 -25.66 27.11
CA LEU A 83 5.92 -24.23 27.03
C LEU A 83 7.32 -23.92 26.49
N ASP A 84 8.33 -24.69 26.91
CA ASP A 84 9.69 -24.54 26.43
C ASP A 84 9.77 -24.79 24.91
N VAL A 85 9.10 -25.84 24.41
CA VAL A 85 9.06 -26.15 22.99
C VAL A 85 8.31 -25.07 22.18
N LEU A 86 7.18 -24.56 22.71
CA LEU A 86 6.44 -23.49 22.04
C LEU A 86 7.24 -22.18 22.00
N ASP A 87 7.99 -21.87 23.05
CA ASP A 87 8.87 -20.69 23.08
C ASP A 87 10.01 -20.83 22.08
N ASP A 88 10.66 -22.00 22.03
CA ASP A 88 11.75 -22.27 21.07
C ASP A 88 11.27 -22.23 19.62
N GLU A 89 10.05 -22.73 19.32
CA GLU A 89 9.54 -22.81 17.94
C GLU A 89 8.87 -21.52 17.47
N LEU A 90 8.07 -20.89 18.34
CA LEU A 90 7.23 -19.75 17.98
C LEU A 90 7.74 -18.40 18.53
N GLY A 91 8.48 -18.43 19.64
CA GLY A 91 8.93 -17.26 20.38
C GLY A 91 7.81 -16.56 21.19
N TYR A 92 6.63 -17.19 21.31
CA TYR A 92 5.51 -16.69 22.11
C TYR A 92 4.62 -17.84 22.58
N PHE A 93 3.84 -17.54 23.62
CA PHE A 93 2.73 -18.38 24.02
C PHE A 93 1.48 -17.54 24.28
N ILE A 94 0.32 -18.20 24.35
CA ILE A 94 -0.99 -17.63 24.75
C ILE A 94 -1.60 -18.65 25.71
N GLU A 95 -2.05 -18.20 26.87
CA GLU A 95 -2.75 -19.12 27.79
C GLU A 95 -3.93 -19.83 27.11
N PRO A 96 -4.18 -21.13 27.38
CA PRO A 96 -5.24 -21.90 26.71
C PRO A 96 -6.61 -21.24 26.73
N GLY A 97 -6.97 -20.58 27.83
CA GLY A 97 -8.24 -19.86 27.99
C GLY A 97 -8.34 -18.54 27.22
N LEU A 98 -7.24 -18.11 26.56
CA LEU A 98 -7.13 -16.85 25.83
C LEU A 98 -6.89 -17.03 24.34
N THR A 99 -6.66 -18.24 23.82
CA THR A 99 -6.57 -18.48 22.38
C THR A 99 -7.81 -17.94 21.67
N PHE A 100 -7.69 -17.62 20.39
CA PHE A 100 -8.84 -17.11 19.62
C PHE A 100 -10.02 -18.08 19.64
N THR A 101 -9.76 -19.40 19.57
CA THR A 101 -10.76 -20.46 19.68
C THR A 101 -11.45 -20.45 21.05
N ALA A 102 -10.72 -20.28 22.15
CA ALA A 102 -11.28 -20.15 23.50
C ALA A 102 -12.11 -18.86 23.66
N LEU A 103 -11.63 -17.73 23.11
CA LEU A 103 -12.38 -16.46 23.11
C LEU A 103 -13.70 -16.59 22.37
N VAL A 104 -13.73 -17.29 21.23
CA VAL A 104 -14.97 -17.60 20.49
C VAL A 104 -15.95 -18.40 21.36
N ALA A 105 -15.48 -19.42 22.07
CA ALA A 105 -16.30 -20.21 22.99
C ALA A 105 -16.88 -19.34 24.12
N LYS A 106 -16.08 -18.44 24.69
CA LYS A 106 -16.55 -17.44 25.70
C LYS A 106 -17.59 -16.50 25.11
N VAL A 107 -17.43 -16.05 23.87
CA VAL A 107 -18.41 -15.18 23.20
C VAL A 107 -19.74 -15.92 22.97
N HIS A 108 -19.72 -17.18 22.55
CA HIS A 108 -20.92 -18.00 22.37
C HIS A 108 -21.67 -18.26 23.68
N THR A 109 -20.94 -18.40 24.78
CA THR A 109 -21.51 -18.61 26.10
C THR A 109 -21.83 -17.29 26.85
N SER A 110 -21.62 -16.14 26.22
CA SER A 110 -21.78 -14.79 26.82
C SER A 110 -20.88 -14.52 28.03
N ASN A 111 -19.75 -15.20 28.12
CA ASN A 111 -18.77 -15.07 29.21
C ASN A 111 -17.54 -14.25 28.80
N PHE A 112 -17.43 -13.83 27.56
CA PHE A 112 -16.31 -13.04 27.06
C PHE A 112 -16.26 -11.65 27.71
N GLN A 113 -15.07 -11.25 28.15
CA GLN A 113 -14.76 -9.91 28.63
C GLN A 113 -13.61 -9.32 27.81
N LEU A 114 -13.58 -7.99 27.63
CA LEU A 114 -12.48 -7.30 26.94
C LEU A 114 -11.11 -7.59 27.57
N GLU A 115 -11.09 -7.83 28.88
CA GLU A 115 -9.89 -8.17 29.64
C GLU A 115 -9.28 -9.51 29.19
N ASP A 116 -10.10 -10.47 28.77
CA ASP A 116 -9.60 -11.74 28.21
C ASP A 116 -8.71 -11.49 26.98
N LEU A 117 -9.19 -10.66 26.05
CA LEU A 117 -8.42 -10.30 24.83
C LEU A 117 -7.21 -9.43 25.18
N ALA A 118 -7.37 -8.46 26.09
CA ALA A 118 -6.27 -7.61 26.54
C ALA A 118 -5.16 -8.43 27.20
N GLN A 119 -5.51 -9.49 27.96
CA GLN A 119 -4.52 -10.38 28.53
C GLN A 119 -3.82 -11.22 27.46
N GLY A 120 -4.55 -11.74 26.47
CA GLY A 120 -3.95 -12.48 25.37
C GLY A 120 -2.96 -11.62 24.55
N PHE A 121 -3.22 -10.32 24.37
CA PHE A 121 -2.26 -9.40 23.78
C PHE A 121 -0.99 -9.28 24.64
N ARG A 122 -1.17 -9.11 25.97
CA ARG A 122 -0.03 -9.03 26.91
C ARG A 122 0.80 -10.31 26.94
N ASP A 123 0.19 -11.48 26.86
CA ASP A 123 0.89 -12.76 26.84
C ASP A 123 1.88 -12.79 25.67
N ILE A 124 1.43 -12.40 24.47
CA ILE A 124 2.29 -12.32 23.27
C ILE A 124 3.38 -11.25 23.45
N GLU A 125 3.01 -10.03 23.83
CA GLU A 125 3.94 -8.90 23.94
C GLU A 125 5.04 -9.11 24.98
N GLN A 126 4.76 -9.89 26.02
CA GLN A 126 5.71 -10.20 27.11
C GLN A 126 6.58 -11.42 26.81
N SER A 127 6.24 -12.21 25.82
CA SER A 127 6.99 -13.43 25.47
C SER A 127 8.37 -13.11 24.89
N ASN A 128 8.47 -12.09 24.03
CA ASN A 128 9.73 -11.75 23.37
C ASN A 128 9.74 -10.27 22.93
N GLU A 129 10.93 -9.62 22.95
CA GLU A 129 11.13 -8.22 22.52
C GLU A 129 10.57 -7.94 21.10
N ILE A 130 10.57 -8.95 20.22
CA ILE A 130 10.02 -8.79 18.87
C ILE A 130 8.52 -8.54 18.85
N PHE A 131 7.79 -8.87 19.90
CA PHE A 131 6.36 -8.62 20.03
C PHE A 131 6.04 -7.40 20.92
N GLU A 132 7.03 -6.77 21.52
CA GLU A 132 6.84 -5.64 22.41
C GLU A 132 6.03 -4.53 21.74
N ASN A 133 4.97 -4.02 22.43
CA ASN A 133 4.06 -2.97 21.97
C ASN A 133 3.37 -3.23 20.60
N LEU A 134 3.24 -4.49 20.21
CA LEU A 134 2.69 -4.85 18.90
C LEU A 134 1.22 -4.47 18.73
N PHE A 135 0.45 -4.56 19.84
CA PHE A 135 -0.99 -4.28 19.89
C PHE A 135 -1.33 -2.92 20.52
N GLU A 136 -0.34 -2.03 20.75
CA GLU A 136 -0.55 -0.75 21.46
C GLU A 136 -1.59 0.17 20.80
N ASP A 137 -1.77 0.05 19.47
CA ASP A 137 -2.75 0.83 18.70
C ASP A 137 -4.20 0.35 18.85
N ILE A 138 -4.44 -0.74 19.59
CA ILE A 138 -5.75 -1.35 19.78
C ILE A 138 -6.31 -0.98 21.16
N ASP A 139 -6.93 0.19 21.25
CA ASP A 139 -7.62 0.61 22.49
C ASP A 139 -8.99 -0.07 22.63
N LEU A 140 -9.03 -1.24 23.30
CA LEU A 140 -10.24 -2.01 23.53
C LEU A 140 -11.31 -1.26 24.36
N TYR A 141 -10.90 -0.20 25.08
CA TYR A 141 -11.77 0.62 25.93
C TYR A 141 -12.13 1.96 25.29
N SER A 142 -11.81 2.14 24.00
CA SER A 142 -12.12 3.36 23.28
C SER A 142 -13.62 3.67 23.25
N LYS A 143 -13.98 4.91 23.56
CA LYS A 143 -15.36 5.40 23.47
C LYS A 143 -15.92 5.34 22.03
N LYS A 144 -15.07 5.19 21.03
CA LYS A 144 -15.48 5.03 19.62
C LYS A 144 -16.08 3.64 19.37
N LEU A 145 -15.65 2.61 20.08
CA LEU A 145 -16.30 1.29 20.04
C LEU A 145 -17.69 1.34 20.70
N GLY A 146 -17.87 2.20 21.68
CA GLY A 146 -19.15 2.39 22.35
C GLY A 146 -19.02 3.22 23.65
N PRO A 147 -20.11 3.87 24.06
CA PRO A 147 -20.09 4.77 25.23
C PRO A 147 -19.95 4.05 26.58
N THR A 148 -20.13 2.74 26.63
CA THR A 148 -20.04 1.91 27.85
C THR A 148 -19.22 0.66 27.61
N PRO A 149 -18.59 0.08 28.66
CA PRO A 149 -17.85 -1.18 28.54
C PRO A 149 -18.67 -2.32 27.91
N GLN A 150 -19.99 -2.40 28.24
CA GLN A 150 -20.85 -3.41 27.61
C GLN A 150 -20.99 -3.22 26.10
N LYS A 151 -21.08 -1.98 25.62
CA LYS A 151 -21.16 -1.69 24.17
C LYS A 151 -19.84 -1.99 23.47
N GLN A 152 -18.72 -1.63 24.09
CA GLN A 152 -17.38 -1.96 23.60
C GLN A 152 -17.21 -3.49 23.49
N ASN A 153 -17.57 -4.21 24.56
CA ASN A 153 -17.55 -5.68 24.59
C ASN A 153 -18.42 -6.30 23.49
N GLN A 154 -19.62 -5.75 23.25
CA GLN A 154 -20.52 -6.23 22.18
C GLN A 154 -19.91 -6.06 20.79
N VAL A 155 -19.21 -4.95 20.52
CA VAL A 155 -18.57 -4.69 19.21
C VAL A 155 -17.40 -5.64 18.97
N ILE A 156 -16.52 -5.81 19.97
CA ILE A 156 -15.40 -6.74 19.87
C ILE A 156 -15.88 -8.18 19.78
N SER A 157 -16.91 -8.57 20.55
CA SER A 157 -17.54 -9.90 20.42
C SER A 157 -18.09 -10.16 19.03
N ALA A 158 -18.69 -9.16 18.39
CA ALA A 158 -19.18 -9.27 17.01
C ALA A 158 -18.04 -9.47 16.02
N LEU A 159 -16.91 -8.74 16.18
CA LEU A 159 -15.71 -8.93 15.36
C LEU A 159 -15.11 -10.32 15.53
N ILE A 160 -14.97 -10.81 16.77
CA ILE A 160 -14.47 -12.16 17.06
C ILE A 160 -15.33 -13.22 16.37
N LYS A 161 -16.66 -13.08 16.40
CA LYS A 161 -17.58 -14.00 15.72
C LYS A 161 -17.41 -14.00 14.21
N GLU A 162 -17.33 -12.82 13.60
CA GLU A 162 -17.15 -12.68 12.14
C GLU A 162 -15.80 -13.25 11.70
N LEU A 163 -14.74 -12.94 12.43
CA LEU A 163 -13.40 -13.45 12.13
C LEU A 163 -13.25 -14.96 12.37
N HIS A 164 -14.08 -15.56 13.25
CA HIS A 164 -14.07 -17.00 13.48
C HIS A 164 -14.48 -17.79 12.23
N GLU A 165 -15.44 -17.28 11.48
CA GLU A 165 -15.92 -17.92 10.24
C GLU A 165 -14.82 -17.95 9.14
N LEU A 166 -13.77 -17.15 9.30
CA LEU A 166 -12.62 -17.14 8.40
C LEU A 166 -11.70 -18.32 8.74
N ASN A 167 -11.65 -19.30 7.84
CA ASN A 167 -10.72 -20.41 7.97
C ASN A 167 -9.32 -19.97 7.49
N LEU A 168 -8.49 -19.49 8.42
CA LEU A 168 -7.13 -19.05 8.12
C LEU A 168 -6.11 -20.19 8.14
N SER A 169 -6.41 -21.30 8.84
CA SER A 169 -5.49 -22.44 9.01
C SER A 169 -5.33 -23.31 7.75
N ASN A 170 -6.29 -23.28 6.80
CA ASN A 170 -6.25 -24.04 5.56
C ASN A 170 -5.58 -23.30 4.39
N HIS A 171 -5.02 -22.14 4.63
CA HIS A 171 -4.33 -21.35 3.61
C HIS A 171 -2.84 -21.33 3.86
N ASP A 172 -2.05 -21.58 2.80
CA ASP A 172 -0.62 -21.30 2.82
C ASP A 172 -0.39 -19.86 3.30
N GLY A 173 0.64 -19.61 4.09
CA GLY A 173 0.93 -18.28 4.66
C GLY A 173 0.90 -17.14 3.64
N ASP A 174 1.24 -17.43 2.39
CA ASP A 174 1.19 -16.46 1.30
C ASP A 174 -0.24 -15.98 0.98
N VAL A 175 -1.27 -16.85 1.09
CA VAL A 175 -2.67 -16.46 0.82
C VAL A 175 -3.22 -15.53 1.91
N LEU A 176 -2.88 -15.79 3.17
CA LEU A 176 -3.28 -14.91 4.27
C LEU A 176 -2.54 -13.59 4.23
N GLY A 177 -1.24 -13.62 3.94
CA GLY A 177 -0.44 -12.42 3.74
C GLY A 177 -0.98 -11.57 2.58
N ASP A 178 -1.28 -12.17 1.44
CA ASP A 178 -1.90 -11.48 0.29
C ASP A 178 -3.27 -10.87 0.66
N ALA A 179 -4.07 -11.57 1.46
CA ALA A 179 -5.37 -11.06 1.93
C ALA A 179 -5.20 -9.88 2.90
N TYR A 180 -4.19 -9.95 3.76
CA TYR A 180 -3.83 -8.86 4.68
C TYR A 180 -3.34 -7.62 3.92
N GLU A 181 -2.48 -7.80 2.92
CA GLU A 181 -2.04 -6.72 2.02
C GLU A 181 -3.20 -6.11 1.23
N TYR A 182 -4.13 -6.95 0.75
CA TYR A 182 -5.34 -6.45 0.09
C TYR A 182 -6.14 -5.51 1.01
N LEU A 183 -6.34 -5.88 2.28
CA LEU A 183 -7.00 -5.03 3.27
C LEU A 183 -6.24 -3.72 3.49
N ILE A 184 -4.92 -3.79 3.64
CA ILE A 184 -4.07 -2.60 3.78
C ILE A 184 -4.27 -1.66 2.58
N GLY A 185 -4.28 -2.18 1.35
CA GLY A 185 -4.53 -1.43 0.12
C GLY A 185 -5.92 -0.78 0.11
N GLN A 186 -6.97 -1.50 0.53
CA GLN A 186 -8.33 -0.95 0.61
C GLN A 186 -8.42 0.17 1.67
N PHE A 187 -7.81 -0.01 2.84
CA PHE A 187 -7.77 1.04 3.86
C PHE A 187 -6.97 2.26 3.44
N ALA A 188 -5.92 2.07 2.64
CA ALA A 188 -5.18 3.18 2.05
C ALA A 188 -6.06 4.00 1.09
N SER A 189 -6.92 3.32 0.31
CA SER A 189 -7.90 3.97 -0.58
C SER A 189 -8.94 4.77 0.20
N ASP A 190 -9.46 4.23 1.31
CA ASP A 190 -10.54 4.86 2.09
C ASP A 190 -10.05 5.99 3.02
N SER A 191 -8.76 6.02 3.36
CA SER A 191 -8.23 6.89 4.41
C SER A 191 -8.12 8.37 4.02
N GLY A 192 -8.24 8.73 2.73
CA GLY A 192 -8.14 10.12 2.25
C GLY A 192 -6.82 10.83 2.56
N LYS A 193 -5.79 10.12 3.06
CA LYS A 193 -4.46 10.68 3.33
C LYS A 193 -3.75 11.08 2.04
N LYS A 194 -2.75 11.96 2.16
CA LYS A 194 -1.95 12.43 1.03
C LYS A 194 -1.37 11.25 0.23
N ALA A 195 -1.30 11.45 -1.05
CA ALA A 195 -0.87 10.50 -2.04
C ALA A 195 0.38 9.69 -1.67
N GLY A 196 0.27 8.36 -1.73
CA GLY A 196 1.42 7.47 -1.62
C GLY A 196 2.00 7.26 -0.22
N GLU A 197 1.50 7.93 0.82
CA GLU A 197 2.11 7.92 2.16
C GLU A 197 1.99 6.58 2.91
N PHE A 198 1.20 5.63 2.41
CA PHE A 198 0.89 4.44 3.22
C PHE A 198 1.07 3.11 2.48
N TYR A 199 0.88 3.08 1.16
CA TYR A 199 0.87 1.85 0.40
C TYR A 199 1.31 2.06 -1.05
N THR A 200 2.24 1.24 -1.52
CA THR A 200 2.67 1.23 -2.92
C THR A 200 1.80 0.26 -3.71
N PRO A 201 1.19 0.68 -4.83
CA PRO A 201 0.42 -0.23 -5.68
C PRO A 201 1.23 -1.45 -6.08
N GLN A 202 0.64 -2.64 -6.00
CA GLN A 202 1.33 -3.90 -6.24
C GLN A 202 2.07 -3.93 -7.58
N ALA A 203 1.47 -3.44 -8.66
CA ALA A 203 2.11 -3.39 -9.97
C ALA A 203 3.43 -2.60 -9.98
N VAL A 204 3.47 -1.46 -9.26
CA VAL A 204 4.69 -0.64 -9.14
C VAL A 204 5.73 -1.35 -8.28
N SER A 205 5.29 -1.94 -7.17
CA SER A 205 6.15 -2.74 -6.30
C SER A 205 6.76 -3.94 -7.05
N HIS A 206 5.95 -4.66 -7.83
CA HIS A 206 6.41 -5.76 -8.69
C HIS A 206 7.45 -5.31 -9.71
N LEU A 207 7.22 -4.19 -10.40
CA LEU A 207 8.18 -3.64 -11.36
C LEU A 207 9.52 -3.31 -10.69
N MET A 208 9.48 -2.57 -9.59
CA MET A 208 10.69 -2.14 -8.87
C MET A 208 11.48 -3.34 -8.33
N THR A 209 10.79 -4.30 -7.73
CA THR A 209 11.44 -5.48 -7.15
C THR A 209 12.05 -6.36 -8.24
N GLN A 210 11.36 -6.59 -9.38
CA GLN A 210 11.91 -7.34 -10.51
C GLN A 210 13.18 -6.68 -11.06
N ILE A 211 13.22 -5.35 -11.17
CA ILE A 211 14.43 -4.62 -11.59
C ILE A 211 15.58 -4.84 -10.60
N VAL A 212 15.32 -4.78 -9.31
CA VAL A 212 16.33 -4.99 -8.26
C VAL A 212 16.87 -6.42 -8.28
N PHE A 213 16.02 -7.41 -8.55
CA PHE A 213 16.43 -8.82 -8.59
C PHE A 213 16.97 -9.30 -9.94
N LEU A 214 16.85 -8.50 -11.00
CA LEU A 214 17.22 -8.91 -12.35
C LEU A 214 18.67 -9.42 -12.43
N GLY A 215 18.83 -10.70 -12.82
CA GLY A 215 20.12 -11.40 -12.89
C GLY A 215 20.70 -11.78 -11.54
N ARG A 216 19.94 -11.62 -10.45
CA ARG A 216 20.35 -11.93 -9.07
C ARG A 216 19.35 -12.81 -8.34
N GLU A 217 18.43 -13.43 -9.05
CA GLU A 217 17.32 -14.23 -8.51
C GLU A 217 17.83 -15.43 -7.66
N HIS A 218 19.02 -15.92 -7.96
CA HIS A 218 19.70 -17.02 -7.25
C HIS A 218 20.77 -16.57 -6.23
N GLN A 219 20.88 -15.27 -5.98
CA GLN A 219 21.84 -14.74 -5.01
C GLN A 219 21.34 -15.05 -3.59
N LYS A 220 22.15 -15.77 -2.80
CA LYS A 220 21.91 -16.04 -1.39
C LYS A 220 22.30 -14.84 -0.53
N GLY A 221 21.59 -14.68 0.59
CA GLY A 221 21.90 -13.67 1.59
C GLY A 221 21.75 -12.23 1.10
N MET A 222 20.84 -11.99 0.13
CA MET A 222 20.53 -10.61 -0.30
C MET A 222 19.99 -9.79 0.86
N THR A 223 20.46 -8.55 0.96
CA THR A 223 19.98 -7.56 1.92
C THR A 223 19.17 -6.49 1.21
N LEU A 224 17.93 -6.27 1.66
CA LEU A 224 17.02 -5.28 1.11
C LEU A 224 16.70 -4.21 2.15
N TYR A 225 16.67 -2.96 1.74
CA TYR A 225 16.40 -1.82 2.61
C TYR A 225 15.30 -0.92 2.06
N ASP A 226 14.36 -0.57 2.92
CA ASP A 226 13.37 0.48 2.67
C ASP A 226 13.34 1.46 3.86
N PRO A 227 13.96 2.64 3.74
CA PRO A 227 13.97 3.65 4.80
C PRO A 227 12.63 4.36 5.02
N THR A 228 11.60 4.03 4.24
CA THR A 228 10.24 4.58 4.31
C THR A 228 9.22 3.45 4.14
N MET A 229 9.46 2.34 4.85
CA MET A 229 8.86 1.04 4.54
C MET A 229 7.33 0.99 4.60
N GLY A 230 6.68 1.94 5.28
CA GLY A 230 5.23 1.89 5.45
C GLY A 230 4.78 0.57 6.07
N SER A 231 3.91 -0.15 5.38
CA SER A 231 3.44 -1.49 5.77
C SER A 231 4.41 -2.63 5.45
N GLY A 232 5.58 -2.36 4.90
CA GLY A 232 6.55 -3.37 4.48
C GLY A 232 6.24 -4.10 3.16
N SER A 233 5.12 -3.79 2.52
CA SER A 233 4.65 -4.46 1.29
C SER A 233 5.67 -4.43 0.15
N LEU A 234 6.41 -3.32 0.00
CA LEU A 234 7.43 -3.19 -1.05
C LEU A 234 8.59 -4.17 -0.84
N LEU A 235 9.05 -4.35 0.40
CA LEU A 235 10.08 -5.30 0.76
C LEU A 235 9.62 -6.75 0.57
N LEU A 236 8.38 -7.07 0.95
CA LEU A 236 7.82 -8.43 0.92
C LEU A 236 7.73 -9.02 -0.49
N ASN A 237 7.60 -8.18 -1.53
CA ASN A 237 7.61 -8.65 -2.91
C ASN A 237 8.93 -9.36 -3.31
N ALA A 238 10.03 -9.13 -2.59
CA ALA A 238 11.27 -9.86 -2.80
C ALA A 238 11.10 -11.38 -2.69
N LYS A 239 10.21 -11.86 -1.83
CA LYS A 239 9.91 -13.29 -1.65
C LYS A 239 9.44 -13.95 -2.94
N ARG A 240 8.76 -13.23 -3.82
CA ARG A 240 8.26 -13.73 -5.11
C ARG A 240 9.35 -13.84 -6.17
N TYR A 241 10.36 -12.98 -6.11
CA TYR A 241 11.39 -12.86 -7.17
C TYR A 241 12.73 -13.48 -6.80
N SER A 242 13.01 -13.70 -5.52
CA SER A 242 14.16 -14.46 -5.07
C SER A 242 13.89 -15.97 -5.13
N LYS A 243 14.79 -16.74 -5.74
CA LYS A 243 14.80 -18.21 -5.67
C LYS A 243 15.42 -18.73 -4.37
N GLU A 244 16.02 -17.83 -3.61
CA GLU A 244 16.66 -18.09 -2.32
C GLU A 244 15.97 -17.25 -1.22
N SER A 245 14.63 -17.14 -1.29
CA SER A 245 13.81 -16.22 -0.49
C SER A 245 13.98 -16.39 1.02
N SER A 246 14.25 -17.61 1.51
CA SER A 246 14.52 -17.88 2.92
C SER A 246 15.83 -17.27 3.45
N THR A 247 16.73 -16.84 2.56
CA THR A 247 18.01 -16.22 2.92
C THR A 247 18.05 -14.72 2.75
N VAL A 248 16.94 -14.12 2.29
CA VAL A 248 16.82 -12.67 2.13
C VAL A 248 16.64 -12.02 3.49
N SER A 249 17.42 -10.99 3.79
CA SER A 249 17.26 -10.17 4.99
C SER A 249 16.64 -8.82 4.65
N TYR A 250 15.67 -8.43 5.45
CA TYR A 250 14.83 -7.25 5.27
C TYR A 250 15.16 -6.20 6.33
N PHE A 251 15.46 -5.00 5.88
CA PHE A 251 15.80 -3.86 6.71
C PHE A 251 14.80 -2.73 6.39
N GLY A 252 14.21 -2.15 7.41
CA GLY A 252 13.20 -1.12 7.18
C GLY A 252 13.14 -0.08 8.29
N GLN A 253 12.76 1.14 7.92
CA GLN A 253 12.56 2.23 8.86
C GLN A 253 11.21 2.90 8.59
N GLU A 254 10.48 3.23 9.66
CA GLU A 254 9.18 3.90 9.58
C GLU A 254 9.04 4.89 10.74
N ILE A 255 8.58 6.10 10.45
CA ILE A 255 8.43 7.16 11.45
C ILE A 255 7.16 6.97 12.31
N ASN A 256 6.12 6.36 11.76
CA ASN A 256 4.84 6.17 12.43
C ASN A 256 4.77 4.81 13.10
N THR A 257 4.70 4.77 14.43
CA THR A 257 4.69 3.53 15.24
C THR A 257 3.57 2.58 14.83
N SER A 258 2.36 3.10 14.59
CA SER A 258 1.22 2.29 14.15
C SER A 258 1.47 1.59 12.81
N THR A 259 2.08 2.30 11.87
CA THR A 259 2.45 1.74 10.57
C THR A 259 3.63 0.77 10.68
N TYR A 260 4.58 1.04 11.57
CA TYR A 260 5.68 0.14 11.92
C TYR A 260 5.17 -1.19 12.49
N ASN A 261 4.22 -1.15 13.46
CA ASN A 261 3.61 -2.36 14.01
C ASN A 261 2.88 -3.17 12.92
N LEU A 262 2.21 -2.47 12.00
CA LEU A 262 1.58 -3.09 10.84
C LEU A 262 2.60 -3.81 9.93
N ALA A 263 3.77 -3.21 9.70
CA ALA A 263 4.85 -3.84 8.92
C ALA A 263 5.38 -5.10 9.61
N ARG A 264 5.57 -5.08 10.94
CA ARG A 264 5.98 -6.24 11.74
C ARG A 264 4.99 -7.40 11.58
N MET A 265 3.69 -7.11 11.76
CA MET A 265 2.62 -8.09 11.57
C MET A 265 2.63 -8.66 10.14
N ASN A 266 2.79 -7.79 9.15
CA ASN A 266 2.80 -8.16 7.73
C ASN A 266 3.99 -9.09 7.39
N MET A 267 5.19 -8.78 7.88
CA MET A 267 6.36 -9.64 7.73
C MET A 267 6.14 -11.04 8.33
N MET A 268 5.57 -11.10 9.53
CA MET A 268 5.29 -12.37 10.23
C MET A 268 4.22 -13.20 9.49
N LEU A 269 3.15 -12.57 9.00
CA LEU A 269 2.10 -13.22 8.22
C LEU A 269 2.62 -13.82 6.91
N HIS A 270 3.61 -13.19 6.30
CA HIS A 270 4.30 -13.71 5.12
C HIS A 270 5.40 -14.72 5.46
N GLY A 271 5.53 -15.14 6.73
CA GLY A 271 6.49 -16.13 7.17
C GLY A 271 7.96 -15.70 7.01
N VAL A 272 8.23 -14.38 7.10
CA VAL A 272 9.61 -13.90 7.20
C VAL A 272 10.14 -14.27 8.57
N ALA A 273 11.24 -15.03 8.60
CA ALA A 273 11.87 -15.42 9.86
C ALA A 273 12.34 -14.19 10.65
N ILE A 274 12.25 -14.28 11.98
CA ILE A 274 12.55 -13.18 12.90
C ILE A 274 13.98 -12.64 12.71
N GLU A 275 14.92 -13.54 12.56
CA GLU A 275 16.34 -13.23 12.33
C GLU A 275 16.60 -12.50 11.00
N ASN A 276 15.69 -12.65 10.05
CA ASN A 276 15.79 -12.04 8.73
C ASN A 276 15.11 -10.66 8.62
N GLN A 277 14.52 -10.14 9.69
CA GLN A 277 13.90 -8.84 9.71
C GLN A 277 14.50 -7.91 10.76
N LYS A 278 14.93 -6.74 10.33
CA LYS A 278 15.47 -5.67 11.17
C LYS A 278 14.69 -4.39 10.85
N LEU A 279 13.68 -4.13 11.64
CA LEU A 279 12.77 -2.99 11.45
C LEU A 279 12.93 -2.02 12.60
N HIS A 280 12.99 -0.71 12.31
CA HIS A 280 13.18 0.33 13.30
C HIS A 280 12.16 1.47 13.17
N VAL A 281 11.75 2.01 14.31
CA VAL A 281 10.98 3.27 14.36
C VAL A 281 11.95 4.43 14.33
N GLY A 282 11.74 5.39 13.42
CA GLY A 282 12.54 6.61 13.38
C GLY A 282 12.31 7.47 12.15
N ASP A 283 12.65 8.76 12.27
CA ASP A 283 12.73 9.66 11.12
C ASP A 283 14.05 9.42 10.39
N THR A 284 13.98 8.76 9.25
CA THR A 284 15.12 8.42 8.39
C THR A 284 16.01 9.60 8.03
N LEU A 285 15.44 10.79 7.88
CA LEU A 285 16.21 11.97 7.50
C LEU A 285 16.90 12.62 8.69
N ASP A 286 16.29 12.57 9.86
CA ASP A 286 16.81 13.16 11.10
C ASP A 286 17.78 12.22 11.82
N ALA A 287 17.40 10.94 11.93
CA ALA A 287 18.23 9.86 12.50
C ALA A 287 18.61 8.88 11.40
N ASP A 288 19.89 8.74 11.10
CA ASP A 288 20.39 7.76 10.14
C ASP A 288 20.07 6.32 10.57
N TRP A 289 20.23 5.38 9.67
CA TRP A 289 20.13 3.94 9.96
C TRP A 289 21.14 3.55 11.07
N PRO A 290 20.75 2.71 12.03
CA PRO A 290 21.63 2.32 13.14
C PRO A 290 22.95 1.67 12.66
N THR A 291 24.07 2.18 13.15
CA THR A 291 25.41 1.63 12.82
C THR A 291 25.73 0.30 13.49
N THR A 292 24.86 -0.16 14.40
CA THR A 292 24.94 -1.48 15.03
C THR A 292 24.43 -2.59 14.10
N GLU A 293 23.72 -2.22 13.03
CA GLU A 293 23.22 -3.08 11.99
C GLU A 293 24.07 -2.93 10.70
N PRO A 294 23.94 -3.86 9.72
CA PRO A 294 24.51 -3.66 8.39
C PRO A 294 24.08 -2.33 7.79
N THR A 295 25.01 -1.56 7.24
CA THR A 295 24.76 -0.21 6.71
C THR A 295 24.75 -0.13 5.19
N ASP A 296 25.09 -1.22 4.50
CA ASP A 296 25.13 -1.32 3.04
C ASP A 296 24.25 -2.47 2.55
N PHE A 297 23.39 -2.20 1.57
CA PHE A 297 22.35 -3.11 1.10
C PHE A 297 22.50 -3.46 -0.38
N ASP A 298 22.16 -4.71 -0.74
CA ASP A 298 22.17 -5.17 -2.14
C ASP A 298 21.04 -4.53 -2.96
N GLY A 299 19.90 -4.31 -2.34
CA GLY A 299 18.75 -3.63 -2.93
C GLY A 299 18.21 -2.55 -2.01
N VAL A 300 17.90 -1.37 -2.57
CA VAL A 300 17.15 -0.32 -1.88
C VAL A 300 15.87 -0.05 -2.65
N LEU A 301 14.74 -0.20 -1.98
CA LEU A 301 13.40 -0.03 -2.54
C LEU A 301 12.68 1.05 -1.75
N MET A 302 12.17 2.09 -2.41
CA MET A 302 11.59 3.23 -1.70
C MET A 302 10.37 3.81 -2.42
N ASN A 303 9.34 4.10 -1.64
CA ASN A 303 8.25 4.99 -2.03
C ASN A 303 8.06 6.04 -0.92
N PRO A 304 8.93 7.06 -0.84
CA PRO A 304 8.89 8.07 0.22
C PRO A 304 7.68 8.99 0.08
N PRO A 305 7.27 9.69 1.16
CA PRO A 305 6.20 10.68 1.11
C PRO A 305 6.59 11.85 0.18
N TYR A 306 5.75 12.12 -0.85
CA TYR A 306 6.07 13.09 -1.90
C TYR A 306 6.07 14.53 -1.39
N SER A 307 7.13 15.26 -1.73
CA SER A 307 7.28 16.69 -1.41
C SER A 307 7.08 17.01 0.08
N GLN A 308 7.47 16.09 0.96
CA GLN A 308 7.42 16.30 2.40
C GLN A 308 8.37 17.40 2.84
N LYS A 309 7.99 18.16 3.85
CA LYS A 309 8.89 19.10 4.54
C LYS A 309 9.83 18.31 5.46
N TRP A 310 11.07 18.75 5.53
CA TRP A 310 12.08 18.22 6.45
C TRP A 310 12.89 19.36 7.09
N SER A 311 13.72 19.07 8.10
CA SER A 311 14.49 20.10 8.80
C SER A 311 15.46 20.80 7.85
N GLY A 312 16.21 20.05 7.03
CA GLY A 312 17.19 20.58 6.08
C GLY A 312 18.17 21.55 6.73
N ASP A 313 18.56 21.30 7.99
CA ASP A 313 19.44 22.18 8.73
C ASP A 313 20.86 22.15 8.18
N ALA A 314 21.57 23.27 8.31
CA ALA A 314 22.90 23.41 7.74
C ALA A 314 23.92 22.37 8.26
N GLY A 315 23.65 21.77 9.43
CA GLY A 315 24.45 20.66 9.98
C GLY A 315 24.50 19.45 9.06
N PHE A 316 23.44 19.19 8.29
CA PHE A 316 23.42 18.08 7.33
C PHE A 316 24.41 18.24 6.16
N LEU A 317 24.99 19.41 5.93
CA LEU A 317 26.12 19.56 5.00
C LEU A 317 27.39 18.84 5.46
N GLN A 318 27.47 18.44 6.74
CA GLN A 318 28.56 17.63 7.28
C GLN A 318 28.19 16.15 7.40
N ASP A 319 26.93 15.78 7.16
CA ASP A 319 26.45 14.40 7.16
C ASP A 319 26.96 13.68 5.91
N ALA A 320 27.53 12.49 6.09
CA ALA A 320 28.13 11.72 5.01
C ALA A 320 27.14 11.40 3.88
N ARG A 321 25.85 11.31 4.18
CA ARG A 321 24.79 11.07 3.18
C ARG A 321 24.65 12.22 2.18
N PHE A 322 24.96 13.46 2.57
CA PHE A 322 24.67 14.66 1.79
C PHE A 322 25.91 15.53 1.48
N SER A 323 26.99 15.37 2.22
CA SER A 323 28.13 16.29 2.19
C SER A 323 28.82 16.40 0.83
N SER A 324 28.90 15.30 0.06
CA SER A 324 29.54 15.26 -1.26
C SER A 324 28.82 16.15 -2.31
N TYR A 325 27.53 16.42 -2.12
CA TYR A 325 26.73 17.19 -3.09
C TYR A 325 26.87 18.72 -2.90
N GLY A 326 27.42 19.18 -1.79
CA GLY A 326 27.67 20.61 -1.49
C GLY A 326 26.41 21.46 -1.31
N VAL A 327 25.23 20.88 -1.46
CA VAL A 327 23.91 21.50 -1.25
C VAL A 327 22.94 20.48 -0.65
N LEU A 328 21.95 20.96 0.09
CA LEU A 328 20.88 20.13 0.62
C LEU A 328 19.62 20.22 -0.25
N ALA A 329 18.81 19.17 -0.23
CA ALA A 329 17.46 19.23 -0.76
C ALA A 329 16.67 20.38 -0.10
N PRO A 330 15.72 21.02 -0.80
CA PRO A 330 14.93 22.10 -0.24
C PRO A 330 14.17 21.68 1.02
N LYS A 331 14.14 22.51 2.06
CA LYS A 331 13.37 22.25 3.30
C LYS A 331 11.89 21.94 3.05
N SER A 332 11.34 22.45 1.97
CA SER A 332 9.94 22.23 1.56
C SER A 332 9.70 20.95 0.79
N LYS A 333 10.76 20.23 0.38
CA LYS A 333 10.69 19.05 -0.50
C LYS A 333 11.87 18.12 -0.23
N ALA A 334 11.66 17.10 0.57
CA ALA A 334 12.66 16.12 0.95
C ALA A 334 12.95 15.06 -0.13
N ASP A 335 12.32 15.14 -1.32
CA ASP A 335 12.39 14.12 -2.37
C ASP A 335 13.84 13.64 -2.61
N PHE A 336 14.77 14.60 -2.83
CA PHE A 336 16.19 14.26 -3.01
C PHE A 336 16.91 13.89 -1.70
N ALA A 337 16.44 14.32 -0.52
CA ALA A 337 17.05 13.89 0.73
C ALA A 337 16.82 12.39 0.93
N PHE A 338 15.62 11.88 0.68
CA PHE A 338 15.33 10.45 0.68
C PHE A 338 16.14 9.69 -0.37
N LEU A 339 16.21 10.21 -1.61
CA LEU A 339 17.00 9.58 -2.66
C LEU A 339 18.48 9.45 -2.24
N LEU A 340 19.08 10.51 -1.72
CA LEU A 340 20.48 10.50 -1.29
C LEU A 340 20.72 9.58 -0.10
N HIS A 341 19.79 9.51 0.85
CA HIS A 341 19.87 8.58 1.97
C HIS A 341 19.90 7.13 1.47
N GLY A 342 18.93 6.73 0.62
CA GLY A 342 18.92 5.37 0.07
C GLY A 342 20.14 5.06 -0.79
N PHE A 343 20.61 6.02 -1.58
CA PHE A 343 21.81 5.85 -2.41
C PHE A 343 23.09 5.74 -1.57
N TYR A 344 23.18 6.44 -0.46
CA TYR A 344 24.29 6.31 0.49
C TYR A 344 24.43 4.89 1.01
N HIS A 345 23.31 4.30 1.43
CA HIS A 345 23.23 2.94 1.97
C HIS A 345 23.23 1.83 0.90
N LEU A 346 23.38 2.15 -0.36
CA LEU A 346 23.48 1.17 -1.42
C LEU A 346 24.89 0.57 -1.49
N LYS A 347 25.02 -0.76 -1.54
CA LYS A 347 26.30 -1.43 -1.85
C LYS A 347 26.82 -1.00 -3.21
N HIS A 348 28.12 -1.15 -3.41
CA HIS A 348 28.79 -0.82 -4.69
C HIS A 348 28.20 -1.59 -5.88
N SER A 349 27.83 -2.86 -5.69
CA SER A 349 27.15 -3.71 -6.68
C SER A 349 25.61 -3.64 -6.58
N GLY A 350 25.07 -2.80 -5.70
CA GLY A 350 23.65 -2.72 -5.40
C GLY A 350 22.83 -2.02 -6.50
N VAL A 351 21.51 -2.22 -6.43
CA VAL A 351 20.53 -1.52 -7.27
C VAL A 351 19.47 -0.88 -6.39
N MET A 352 19.22 0.39 -6.60
CA MET A 352 18.16 1.14 -5.93
C MET A 352 17.05 1.48 -6.92
N ALA A 353 15.81 1.32 -6.49
CA ALA A 353 14.63 1.79 -7.20
C ALA A 353 13.80 2.68 -6.26
N ILE A 354 13.52 3.91 -6.69
CA ILE A 354 12.76 4.88 -5.91
C ILE A 354 11.64 5.50 -6.74
N VAL A 355 10.44 5.59 -6.15
CA VAL A 355 9.31 6.31 -6.76
C VAL A 355 9.32 7.75 -6.30
N LEU A 356 9.21 8.68 -7.25
CA LEU A 356 9.18 10.13 -6.96
C LEU A 356 8.21 10.85 -7.92
N PRO A 357 7.71 12.04 -7.56
CA PRO A 357 6.91 12.85 -8.47
C PRO A 357 7.76 13.38 -9.63
N HIS A 358 7.21 13.50 -10.83
CA HIS A 358 7.92 13.97 -12.04
C HIS A 358 8.72 15.26 -11.84
N GLY A 359 8.30 16.13 -10.91
CA GLY A 359 8.99 17.39 -10.64
C GLY A 359 10.48 17.24 -10.33
N VAL A 360 10.92 16.12 -9.74
CA VAL A 360 12.34 15.87 -9.43
C VAL A 360 13.21 15.82 -10.68
N LEU A 361 12.63 15.51 -11.84
CA LEU A 361 13.35 15.35 -13.10
C LEU A 361 13.80 16.70 -13.66
N PHE A 362 13.13 17.82 -13.35
CA PHE A 362 13.36 19.11 -14.00
C PHE A 362 13.40 20.34 -13.08
N ARG A 363 13.07 20.21 -11.77
CA ARG A 363 13.18 21.35 -10.87
C ARG A 363 14.63 21.86 -10.81
N GLY A 364 14.79 23.18 -10.75
CA GLY A 364 16.08 23.87 -10.73
C GLY A 364 16.70 24.02 -9.33
N ASN A 365 17.65 24.91 -9.20
CA ASN A 365 18.37 25.28 -7.96
C ASN A 365 19.08 24.08 -7.30
N ALA A 366 18.84 23.82 -6.01
CA ALA A 366 19.53 22.77 -5.26
C ALA A 366 19.25 21.38 -5.84
N GLU A 367 18.01 21.09 -6.26
CA GLU A 367 17.66 19.80 -6.86
C GLU A 367 18.38 19.57 -8.19
N GLN A 368 18.57 20.62 -9.03
CA GLN A 368 19.36 20.53 -10.26
C GLN A 368 20.82 20.19 -9.96
N LYS A 369 21.44 20.83 -8.95
CA LYS A 369 22.83 20.57 -8.58
C LYS A 369 23.06 19.15 -8.10
N ILE A 370 22.14 18.63 -7.27
CA ILE A 370 22.18 17.24 -6.79
C ILE A 370 22.04 16.28 -7.97
N ARG A 371 21.06 16.54 -8.85
CA ARG A 371 20.81 15.73 -10.05
C ARG A 371 22.00 15.72 -11.01
N GLN A 372 22.61 16.88 -11.25
CA GLN A 372 23.81 17.01 -12.05
C GLN A 372 24.96 16.17 -11.47
N HIS A 373 25.21 16.27 -10.16
CA HIS A 373 26.26 15.49 -9.49
C HIS A 373 26.04 13.97 -9.66
N LEU A 374 24.82 13.49 -9.43
CA LEU A 374 24.48 12.08 -9.63
C LEU A 374 24.66 11.62 -11.08
N LEU A 375 24.39 12.47 -12.07
CA LEU A 375 24.59 12.17 -13.49
C LEU A 375 26.07 12.17 -13.86
N GLU A 376 26.86 13.11 -13.33
CA GLU A 376 28.32 13.18 -13.53
C GLU A 376 29.03 11.96 -12.92
N GLU A 377 28.51 11.41 -11.81
CA GLU A 377 28.98 10.14 -11.23
C GLU A 377 28.48 8.91 -12.02
N GLY A 378 27.51 9.07 -12.94
CA GLY A 378 26.89 7.97 -13.64
C GLY A 378 25.94 7.16 -12.74
N ALA A 379 25.46 7.72 -11.63
CA ALA A 379 24.63 7.03 -10.65
C ALA A 379 23.20 6.74 -11.16
N ILE A 380 22.62 7.65 -11.95
CA ILE A 380 21.27 7.47 -12.51
C ILE A 380 21.35 6.54 -13.73
N ASP A 381 20.72 5.37 -13.62
CA ASP A 381 20.73 4.33 -14.65
C ASP A 381 19.53 4.43 -15.61
N THR A 382 18.33 4.59 -15.05
CA THR A 382 17.08 4.58 -15.83
C THR A 382 16.04 5.48 -15.17
N VAL A 383 15.23 6.13 -15.98
CA VAL A 383 14.06 6.93 -15.58
C VAL A 383 12.82 6.34 -16.27
N ILE A 384 11.86 5.87 -15.50
CA ILE A 384 10.62 5.25 -15.98
C ILE A 384 9.44 6.13 -15.60
N GLY A 385 8.74 6.70 -16.59
CA GLY A 385 7.50 7.44 -16.37
C GLY A 385 6.33 6.47 -16.18
N LEU A 386 5.66 6.55 -15.06
CA LEU A 386 4.50 5.72 -14.76
C LEU A 386 3.19 6.37 -15.24
N PRO A 387 2.12 5.58 -15.46
CA PRO A 387 0.80 6.11 -15.75
C PRO A 387 0.32 7.07 -14.65
N ALA A 388 -0.38 8.13 -15.03
CA ALA A 388 -1.09 8.95 -14.06
C ALA A 388 -2.20 8.15 -13.36
N ASN A 389 -2.63 8.59 -12.19
CA ASN A 389 -3.73 7.96 -11.44
C ASN A 389 -3.54 6.45 -11.16
N ILE A 390 -2.28 6.01 -10.95
CA ILE A 390 -1.97 4.64 -10.54
C ILE A 390 -1.85 4.51 -9.01
N PHE A 391 -1.44 5.59 -8.32
CA PHE A 391 -1.37 5.64 -6.86
C PHE A 391 -2.72 6.03 -6.25
N TYR A 392 -3.00 5.49 -5.07
CA TYR A 392 -4.21 5.84 -4.31
C TYR A 392 -4.21 7.33 -3.95
N ASN A 393 -5.39 7.95 -4.00
CA ASN A 393 -5.63 9.33 -3.58
C ASN A 393 -4.80 10.41 -4.30
N THR A 394 -4.20 10.10 -5.46
CA THR A 394 -3.52 11.09 -6.30
C THR A 394 -3.64 10.79 -7.77
N SER A 395 -3.83 11.83 -8.57
CA SER A 395 -3.71 11.76 -10.03
C SER A 395 -2.34 12.23 -10.54
N ILE A 396 -1.41 12.56 -9.63
CA ILE A 396 -0.09 13.10 -10.01
C ILE A 396 0.71 12.00 -10.72
N PRO A 397 1.27 12.26 -11.92
CA PRO A 397 2.17 11.32 -12.57
C PRO A 397 3.46 11.20 -11.76
N THR A 398 3.93 9.96 -11.62
CA THR A 398 5.15 9.61 -10.88
C THR A 398 6.16 8.95 -11.80
N THR A 399 7.40 8.88 -11.32
CA THR A 399 8.50 8.23 -12.02
C THR A 399 9.22 7.27 -11.08
N VAL A 400 9.69 6.15 -11.62
CA VAL A 400 10.66 5.29 -10.95
C VAL A 400 12.05 5.67 -11.46
N ILE A 401 12.95 5.99 -10.55
CA ILE A 401 14.36 6.25 -10.86
C ILE A 401 15.18 5.08 -10.36
N ILE A 402 15.96 4.48 -11.27
CA ILE A 402 16.89 3.41 -10.95
C ILE A 402 18.29 3.98 -10.81
N LEU A 403 18.90 3.72 -9.65
CA LEU A 403 20.27 4.14 -9.36
C LEU A 403 21.16 2.93 -9.13
N LYS A 404 22.40 3.04 -9.59
CA LYS A 404 23.46 2.04 -9.37
C LYS A 404 24.76 2.76 -9.06
N LYS A 405 25.56 2.18 -8.17
CA LYS A 405 26.97 2.54 -8.03
C LYS A 405 27.79 1.78 -9.08
N ASN A 406 29.07 2.07 -9.25
CA ASN A 406 29.99 1.32 -10.11
C ASN A 406 29.52 1.07 -11.55
N ARG A 407 28.95 2.07 -12.19
CA ARG A 407 28.66 2.03 -13.63
C ARG A 407 29.86 2.53 -14.43
N THR A 408 30.10 1.89 -15.57
CA THR A 408 31.15 2.33 -16.52
C THR A 408 30.61 3.33 -17.55
N SER A 409 29.32 3.31 -17.82
CA SER A 409 28.62 4.25 -18.70
C SER A 409 27.84 5.28 -17.88
N LYS A 410 27.69 6.49 -18.45
CA LYS A 410 26.88 7.59 -17.89
C LYS A 410 25.60 7.83 -18.70
N ASP A 411 25.31 6.97 -19.68
CA ASP A 411 24.05 6.97 -20.41
C ASP A 411 22.87 6.73 -19.47
N VAL A 412 21.72 7.30 -19.80
CA VAL A 412 20.47 7.09 -19.04
C VAL A 412 19.39 6.56 -19.99
N LEU A 413 18.78 5.47 -19.59
CA LEU A 413 17.62 4.94 -20.31
C LEU A 413 16.35 5.66 -19.84
N PHE A 414 15.61 6.24 -20.77
CA PHE A 414 14.28 6.80 -20.52
C PHE A 414 13.22 5.82 -21.04
N ILE A 415 12.22 5.53 -20.23
CA ILE A 415 11.07 4.72 -20.61
C ILE A 415 9.79 5.51 -20.30
N ASP A 416 8.98 5.79 -21.30
CA ASP A 416 7.67 6.41 -21.12
C ASP A 416 6.60 5.33 -21.08
N ALA A 417 6.25 4.90 -19.87
CA ALA A 417 5.16 3.96 -19.65
C ALA A 417 3.82 4.67 -19.30
N SER A 418 3.71 5.95 -19.57
CA SER A 418 2.51 6.75 -19.22
C SER A 418 1.21 6.23 -19.86
N LYS A 419 1.31 5.48 -20.95
CA LYS A 419 0.17 4.87 -21.66
C LYS A 419 -0.01 3.37 -21.36
N GLU A 420 0.87 2.76 -20.56
CA GLU A 420 0.85 1.33 -20.25
C GLU A 420 -0.09 1.02 -19.07
N PHE A 421 -1.39 1.09 -19.32
CA PHE A 421 -2.41 0.80 -18.31
C PHE A 421 -3.76 0.45 -18.92
N ASP A 422 -4.56 -0.27 -18.16
CA ASP A 422 -5.98 -0.43 -18.38
C ASP A 422 -6.76 0.54 -17.48
N LYS A 423 -7.87 1.07 -18.00
CA LYS A 423 -8.75 1.94 -17.19
C LYS A 423 -9.55 1.12 -16.18
N GLY A 424 -9.26 1.31 -14.90
CA GLY A 424 -10.09 0.81 -13.82
C GLY A 424 -11.22 1.78 -13.43
N LYS A 425 -12.06 1.37 -12.51
CA LYS A 425 -13.22 2.18 -12.05
C LYS A 425 -12.79 3.47 -11.35
N ASN A 426 -11.81 3.40 -10.46
CA ASN A 426 -11.35 4.52 -9.62
C ASN A 426 -9.91 4.95 -9.94
N GLN A 427 -9.09 4.07 -10.49
CA GLN A 427 -7.69 4.31 -10.81
C GLN A 427 -7.26 3.47 -12.01
N ASN A 428 -6.15 3.86 -12.63
CA ASN A 428 -5.53 3.09 -13.71
C ASN A 428 -4.83 1.85 -13.14
N ILE A 429 -4.78 0.78 -13.92
CA ILE A 429 -4.24 -0.53 -13.52
C ILE A 429 -3.14 -0.93 -14.50
N MET A 430 -1.93 -1.14 -13.99
CA MET A 430 -0.87 -1.81 -14.76
C MET A 430 -1.02 -3.32 -14.61
N THR A 431 -1.05 -4.03 -15.72
CA THR A 431 -1.08 -5.50 -15.77
C THR A 431 0.33 -6.08 -15.88
N ASP A 432 0.45 -7.40 -15.72
CA ASP A 432 1.73 -8.11 -15.89
C ASP A 432 2.31 -7.93 -17.30
N ASP A 433 1.49 -7.80 -18.32
CA ASP A 433 1.93 -7.53 -19.70
C ASP A 433 2.56 -6.14 -19.82
N HIS A 434 1.98 -5.12 -19.17
CA HIS A 434 2.56 -3.78 -19.12
C HIS A 434 3.91 -3.79 -18.40
N ILE A 435 4.00 -4.49 -17.27
CA ILE A 435 5.25 -4.64 -16.51
C ILE A 435 6.30 -5.37 -17.35
N ALA A 436 5.94 -6.46 -18.02
CA ALA A 436 6.85 -7.24 -18.87
C ALA A 436 7.40 -6.40 -20.03
N LYS A 437 6.58 -5.53 -20.63
CA LYS A 437 7.02 -4.60 -21.69
C LYS A 437 8.07 -3.60 -21.17
N ILE A 438 7.83 -3.02 -19.99
CA ILE A 438 8.78 -2.10 -19.35
C ILE A 438 10.09 -2.81 -19.01
N LEU A 439 10.01 -3.99 -18.41
CA LEU A 439 11.18 -4.80 -18.05
C LEU A 439 11.99 -5.20 -19.27
N LYS A 440 11.32 -5.55 -20.37
CA LYS A 440 12.01 -5.86 -21.63
C LYS A 440 12.80 -4.66 -22.15
N ALA A 441 12.22 -3.47 -22.19
CA ALA A 441 12.92 -2.25 -22.60
C ALA A 441 14.09 -1.94 -21.66
N TYR A 442 13.90 -2.14 -20.35
CA TYR A 442 14.97 -1.98 -19.34
C TYR A 442 16.14 -2.95 -19.57
N GLN A 443 15.87 -4.21 -19.93
CA GLN A 443 16.88 -5.24 -20.21
C GLN A 443 17.61 -4.97 -21.54
N ASP A 444 16.85 -4.67 -22.60
CA ASP A 444 17.39 -4.50 -23.95
C ASP A 444 18.22 -3.21 -24.07
N ARG A 445 17.94 -2.18 -23.26
CA ARG A 445 18.60 -0.86 -23.28
C ARG A 445 18.79 -0.30 -24.69
N GLN A 446 17.73 -0.29 -25.46
CA GLN A 446 17.71 0.18 -26.84
C GLN A 446 16.56 1.15 -27.07
N ASP A 447 16.70 1.98 -28.08
CA ASP A 447 15.63 2.86 -28.53
C ASP A 447 14.43 2.04 -29.02
N VAL A 448 13.24 2.41 -28.53
CA VAL A 448 11.95 1.89 -28.98
C VAL A 448 11.06 3.08 -29.31
N ASP A 449 10.59 3.14 -30.54
CA ASP A 449 9.78 4.27 -31.03
C ASP A 449 8.63 4.59 -30.06
N LYS A 450 8.51 5.87 -29.69
CA LYS A 450 7.49 6.42 -28.77
C LYS A 450 7.42 5.76 -27.39
N PHE A 451 8.44 4.98 -26.99
CA PHE A 451 8.40 4.25 -25.73
C PHE A 451 9.71 4.32 -24.91
N ALA A 452 10.87 4.16 -25.55
CA ALA A 452 12.14 4.18 -24.84
C ALA A 452 13.25 4.85 -25.66
N HIS A 453 14.15 5.56 -24.96
CA HIS A 453 15.34 6.18 -25.55
C HIS A 453 16.55 6.05 -24.63
N LEU A 454 17.68 5.62 -25.18
CA LEU A 454 18.95 5.54 -24.47
C LEU A 454 19.76 6.83 -24.74
N ALA A 455 19.58 7.82 -23.87
CA ALA A 455 20.25 9.10 -24.00
C ALA A 455 21.73 9.01 -23.61
N SER A 456 22.62 9.54 -24.44
CA SER A 456 24.03 9.69 -24.08
C SER A 456 24.23 10.78 -23.02
N PHE A 457 25.38 10.75 -22.35
CA PHE A 457 25.68 11.78 -21.35
C PHE A 457 25.77 13.18 -21.99
N GLU A 458 26.31 13.28 -23.21
CA GLU A 458 26.38 14.51 -23.97
C GLU A 458 24.99 15.10 -24.26
N GLU A 459 24.04 14.28 -24.66
CA GLU A 459 22.65 14.69 -24.87
C GLU A 459 22.00 15.20 -23.57
N ILE A 460 22.30 14.56 -22.43
CA ILE A 460 21.81 15.01 -21.11
C ILE A 460 22.40 16.38 -20.74
N VAL A 461 23.69 16.60 -21.03
CA VAL A 461 24.35 17.89 -20.82
C VAL A 461 23.74 18.97 -21.72
N GLU A 462 23.50 18.70 -23.01
CA GLU A 462 22.82 19.61 -23.94
C GLU A 462 21.40 19.97 -23.46
N ASN A 463 20.73 19.07 -22.74
CA ASN A 463 19.44 19.31 -22.10
C ASN A 463 19.56 19.97 -20.70
N ASP A 464 20.71 20.51 -20.32
CA ASP A 464 20.95 21.17 -19.02
C ASP A 464 20.63 20.27 -17.83
N TYR A 465 20.99 18.99 -17.89
CA TYR A 465 20.74 17.96 -16.88
C TYR A 465 19.24 17.82 -16.51
N ASN A 466 18.37 18.21 -17.41
CA ASN A 466 16.93 18.08 -17.28
C ASN A 466 16.50 16.69 -17.77
N LEU A 467 15.94 15.88 -16.90
CA LEU A 467 15.53 14.50 -17.16
C LEU A 467 14.03 14.38 -17.49
N ASN A 468 13.36 15.47 -17.86
CA ASN A 468 11.93 15.40 -18.23
C ASN A 468 11.73 14.48 -19.44
N ILE A 469 11.01 13.39 -19.25
CA ILE A 469 10.87 12.27 -20.20
C ILE A 469 10.50 12.72 -21.62
N PRO A 470 9.52 13.66 -21.83
CA PRO A 470 9.17 14.12 -23.18
C PRO A 470 10.29 14.83 -23.96
N ARG A 471 11.45 15.12 -23.32
CA ARG A 471 12.63 15.64 -24.03
C ARG A 471 13.42 14.54 -24.75
N TYR A 472 13.22 13.28 -24.33
CA TYR A 472 13.96 12.11 -24.79
C TYR A 472 13.07 11.11 -25.52
N VAL A 473 11.82 10.98 -25.09
CA VAL A 473 10.84 10.08 -25.71
C VAL A 473 9.70 10.93 -26.26
N ASP A 474 9.64 11.07 -27.58
CA ASP A 474 8.54 11.77 -28.25
C ASP A 474 7.35 10.82 -28.43
N THR A 475 6.34 10.98 -27.60
CA THR A 475 5.08 10.21 -27.67
C THR A 475 4.00 10.90 -28.49
N PHE A 476 4.34 11.97 -29.23
CA PHE A 476 3.39 12.70 -30.04
C PHE A 476 2.82 11.80 -31.15
N GLU A 477 1.52 11.76 -31.24
CA GLU A 477 0.77 11.16 -32.34
C GLU A 477 0.05 12.28 -33.07
N GLU A 478 0.27 12.38 -34.38
CA GLU A 478 -0.54 13.29 -35.19
C GLU A 478 -2.00 12.86 -35.09
N GLU A 479 -2.83 13.74 -34.58
CA GLU A 479 -4.28 13.51 -34.61
C GLU A 479 -4.72 13.33 -36.06
N PRO A 480 -5.51 12.28 -36.36
CA PRO A 480 -6.05 12.11 -37.70
C PRO A 480 -6.85 13.36 -38.07
N VAL A 481 -6.51 13.93 -39.25
CA VAL A 481 -7.22 15.08 -39.77
C VAL A 481 -8.69 14.69 -40.00
N ILE A 482 -9.57 15.16 -39.12
CA ILE A 482 -11.01 14.93 -39.29
C ILE A 482 -11.49 15.89 -40.38
N PRO A 483 -12.01 15.37 -41.53
CA PRO A 483 -12.56 16.20 -42.55
C PRO A 483 -13.64 17.14 -41.99
N LEU A 484 -13.60 18.42 -42.36
CA LEU A 484 -14.59 19.39 -41.90
C LEU A 484 -16.03 18.96 -42.20
N THR A 485 -16.24 18.21 -43.28
CA THR A 485 -17.55 17.61 -43.61
C THR A 485 -18.00 16.60 -42.55
N GLU A 486 -17.11 15.70 -42.11
CA GLU A 486 -17.41 14.71 -41.10
C GLU A 486 -17.70 15.38 -39.72
N LEU A 487 -16.96 16.45 -39.41
CA LEU A 487 -17.21 17.25 -38.20
C LEU A 487 -18.55 17.96 -38.26
N ALA A 488 -18.90 18.53 -39.42
CA ALA A 488 -20.21 19.17 -39.63
C ALA A 488 -21.38 18.18 -39.50
N ASP A 489 -21.20 16.97 -40.04
CA ASP A 489 -22.21 15.90 -39.92
C ASP A 489 -22.39 15.46 -38.47
N LYS A 490 -21.29 15.30 -37.72
CA LYS A 490 -21.34 14.97 -36.29
C LYS A 490 -21.99 16.07 -35.46
N LEU A 491 -21.69 17.33 -35.76
CA LEU A 491 -22.32 18.46 -35.09
C LEU A 491 -23.83 18.48 -35.36
N ALA A 492 -24.25 18.32 -36.63
CA ALA A 492 -25.67 18.26 -36.98
C ALA A 492 -26.39 17.09 -36.26
N GLN A 493 -25.76 15.91 -36.18
CA GLN A 493 -26.32 14.77 -35.44
C GLN A 493 -26.45 15.08 -33.94
N THR A 494 -25.41 15.68 -33.34
CA THR A 494 -25.45 16.06 -31.93
C THR A 494 -26.54 17.10 -31.64
N ASP A 495 -26.73 18.08 -32.54
CA ASP A 495 -27.79 19.07 -32.44
C ASP A 495 -29.18 18.43 -32.52
N GLU A 496 -29.38 17.42 -33.39
CA GLU A 496 -30.61 16.64 -33.44
C GLU A 496 -30.85 15.84 -32.15
N GLU A 497 -29.82 15.21 -31.59
CA GLU A 497 -29.90 14.46 -30.31
C GLU A 497 -30.25 15.40 -29.14
N ILE A 498 -29.62 16.59 -29.10
CA ILE A 498 -29.95 17.64 -28.12
C ILE A 498 -31.41 18.08 -28.26
N ALA A 499 -31.87 18.34 -29.48
CA ALA A 499 -33.24 18.75 -29.73
C ALA A 499 -34.25 17.66 -29.31
N ALA A 500 -33.98 16.40 -29.65
CA ALA A 500 -34.80 15.25 -29.27
C ALA A 500 -34.86 15.06 -27.74
N THR A 501 -33.71 15.16 -27.07
CA THR A 501 -33.60 15.01 -25.60
C THR A 501 -34.32 16.18 -24.90
N THR A 502 -34.18 17.39 -25.41
CA THR A 502 -34.87 18.58 -24.91
C THR A 502 -36.38 18.41 -25.03
N ALA A 503 -36.89 17.96 -26.19
CA ALA A 503 -38.30 17.70 -26.38
C ALA A 503 -38.86 16.62 -25.46
N GLN A 504 -38.07 15.55 -25.19
CA GLN A 504 -38.44 14.52 -24.20
C GLN A 504 -38.52 15.12 -22.79
N LEU A 505 -37.54 15.92 -22.39
CA LEU A 505 -37.55 16.59 -21.09
C LEU A 505 -38.76 17.54 -20.95
N GLU A 506 -39.05 18.34 -21.97
CA GLU A 506 -40.23 19.21 -21.99
C GLU A 506 -41.55 18.42 -21.87
N ALA A 507 -41.64 17.28 -22.57
CA ALA A 507 -42.79 16.38 -22.47
C ALA A 507 -42.95 15.77 -21.06
N MET A 508 -41.84 15.41 -20.42
CA MET A 508 -41.84 14.91 -19.03
C MET A 508 -42.21 16.01 -18.03
N LEU A 509 -41.64 17.19 -18.18
CA LEU A 509 -41.99 18.36 -17.34
C LEU A 509 -43.46 18.75 -17.48
N GLY A 510 -44.02 18.65 -18.68
CA GLY A 510 -45.45 18.91 -18.94
C GLY A 510 -46.41 17.90 -18.27
N GLN A 511 -45.91 16.76 -17.79
CA GLN A 511 -46.67 15.76 -17.03
C GLN A 511 -46.67 16.03 -15.52
N LEU A 512 -45.82 16.94 -15.04
CA LEU A 512 -45.74 17.26 -13.61
C LEU A 512 -46.99 18.07 -13.19
N VAL A 513 -47.52 17.71 -12.02
CA VAL A 513 -48.66 18.39 -11.39
C VAL A 513 -48.20 18.97 -10.06
N GLY A 514 -48.32 20.25 -9.87
CA GLY A 514 -47.99 20.92 -8.60
C GLY A 514 -48.92 20.47 -7.47
N THR A 515 -48.35 20.12 -6.31
CA THR A 515 -49.13 19.73 -5.12
C THR A 515 -49.81 20.89 -4.42
N THR A 516 -49.44 22.15 -4.76
CA THR A 516 -50.05 23.38 -4.27
C THR A 516 -50.39 24.32 -5.44
N PRO A 517 -51.34 25.29 -5.28
CA PRO A 517 -51.65 26.28 -6.32
C PRO A 517 -50.43 27.14 -6.71
N GLU A 518 -49.54 27.43 -5.75
CA GLU A 518 -48.32 28.19 -5.98
C GLU A 518 -47.33 27.39 -6.83
N ALA A 519 -47.09 26.10 -6.49
CA ALA A 519 -46.24 25.19 -7.24
C ALA A 519 -46.76 24.96 -8.67
N GLN A 520 -48.09 24.89 -8.84
CA GLN A 520 -48.71 24.76 -10.16
C GLN A 520 -48.55 26.05 -11.01
N ALA A 521 -48.63 27.23 -10.38
CA ALA A 521 -48.41 28.50 -11.05
C ALA A 521 -46.94 28.66 -11.49
N GLU A 522 -45.97 28.20 -10.69
CA GLU A 522 -44.56 28.22 -11.05
C GLU A 522 -44.24 27.24 -12.19
N LEU A 523 -44.82 26.02 -12.19
CA LEU A 523 -44.71 25.11 -13.30
C LEU A 523 -45.23 25.66 -14.63
N THR A 524 -46.32 26.41 -14.58
CA THR A 524 -46.90 27.06 -15.77
C THR A 524 -46.17 28.34 -16.18
N ALA A 525 -45.49 29.03 -15.24
CA ALA A 525 -44.76 30.25 -15.50
C ALA A 525 -43.32 29.99 -15.98
N SER A 526 -42.75 28.80 -15.72
CA SER A 526 -41.42 28.43 -16.18
C SER A 526 -41.45 28.10 -17.68
N ASP A 527 -41.34 29.15 -18.49
CA ASP A 527 -41.02 29.04 -19.91
C ASP A 527 -39.56 28.52 -20.00
N CYS A 528 -39.38 27.19 -19.99
CA CYS A 528 -38.10 26.49 -20.00
C CYS A 528 -37.22 26.75 -21.25
N ARG A 529 -37.56 27.76 -22.06
CA ARG A 529 -36.91 28.03 -23.34
C ARG A 529 -35.55 28.72 -23.26
N GLN A 530 -35.07 29.13 -22.07
CA GLN A 530 -33.83 29.93 -22.03
C GLN A 530 -32.68 29.43 -21.15
N THR A 531 -32.82 28.40 -20.29
CA THR A 531 -31.64 27.97 -19.49
C THR A 531 -31.74 26.53 -19.01
N SER A 532 -31.12 25.61 -19.72
CA SER A 532 -30.99 24.18 -19.35
C SER A 532 -30.28 23.90 -18.00
N PHE A 533 -29.57 24.88 -17.46
CA PHE A 533 -28.83 24.74 -16.18
C PHE A 533 -29.67 25.11 -14.95
N TRP A 534 -30.67 25.99 -15.09
CA TRP A 534 -31.56 26.42 -14.01
C TRP A 534 -32.68 25.42 -13.72
N CYS A 535 -33.14 24.66 -14.71
CA CYS A 535 -34.17 23.63 -14.52
C CYS A 535 -33.75 22.51 -13.58
N LEU A 536 -32.49 22.02 -13.67
CA LEU A 536 -32.01 20.99 -12.75
C LEU A 536 -31.87 21.47 -11.30
N SER A 537 -31.41 22.72 -11.10
CA SER A 537 -31.31 23.32 -9.77
C SER A 537 -32.69 23.59 -9.17
N PHE A 538 -33.67 23.90 -10.01
CA PHE A 538 -35.05 24.14 -9.59
C PHE A 538 -35.78 22.82 -9.23
N LEU A 539 -35.57 21.75 -9.98
CA LEU A 539 -36.09 20.41 -9.67
C LEU A 539 -35.52 19.88 -8.34
N LEU A 540 -34.22 20.06 -8.09
CA LEU A 540 -33.58 19.71 -6.83
C LEU A 540 -34.08 20.53 -5.64
N PHE A 541 -34.47 21.80 -5.88
CA PHE A 541 -35.07 22.67 -4.86
C PHE A 541 -36.49 22.21 -4.51
N LEU A 542 -37.29 21.82 -5.50
CA LEU A 542 -38.65 21.33 -5.32
C LEU A 542 -38.71 19.97 -4.65
N GLU A 543 -37.77 19.06 -4.96
CA GLU A 543 -37.61 17.74 -4.31
C GLU A 543 -37.26 17.89 -2.82
N LYS A 544 -36.35 18.83 -2.49
CA LYS A 544 -35.98 19.14 -1.10
C LYS A 544 -37.12 19.70 -0.25
N ASN A 545 -38.09 20.35 -0.86
CA ASN A 545 -39.22 21.00 -0.17
C ASN A 545 -40.52 20.16 -0.21
N GLY A 546 -40.48 18.91 -0.71
CA GLY A 546 -41.62 18.01 -0.68
C GLY A 546 -42.80 18.43 -1.56
N CYS A 547 -42.57 19.21 -2.64
CA CYS A 547 -43.61 19.75 -3.52
C CYS A 547 -44.10 18.78 -4.60
N PHE A 548 -43.58 17.56 -4.70
CA PHE A 548 -44.00 16.52 -5.64
C PHE A 548 -44.24 15.18 -4.93
N ASN A 549 -45.23 14.43 -5.37
CA ASN A 549 -45.46 13.02 -5.08
C ASN A 549 -44.89 12.15 -6.22
#